data_7d659bdbfffe0093ecbac89fe78a52cf
#
_entry.id   7d659bdbfffe0093ecbac89fe78a52cf
#
_cell.length_a   1.000
_cell.length_b   1.000
_cell.length_c   1.000
_cell.angle_alpha   90.00
_cell.angle_beta   90.00
_cell.angle_gamma   90.00
#
_symmetry.space_group_name_H-M   'P 1'
#
loop_
_entity.id
_entity.type
_entity.pdbx_description
1 polymer ?
#
loop_
_entity_poly.entity_id
_entity_poly.type
_entity_poly.pdbx_seq_one_letter_code
_entity_poly.pdbx_strand_id
1 'polypeptide(L)'
;MAERELLDITSLQRTIRLGDLYTRKGKISKIMGLMVEATGLECNMGDICRIQLSEERYALAEVVGILEDTVQLMPYQELDGIGSGSVVINTGRKLEVGITPKMLGRAVDALGSPIDGRDPFPEEEKVWYPINGQPSNPMERPPITEVMELGVRAIDGLLTMGKGQRMGIFAGSGVGKSTLMGMIARNVKADVNVIALVGERGREVVEFIDRDLGPEGMARTVLVVATSDQPAMMRSKCALTATAIAEYFRDQGMDVLLMMDSLTRFCMAQREIGLAAGEPPVARGYTPSIYAALPKLLERSGNFGHGSITGIYTVLVEGDDTNEPISDTVRGIVDGHIVLSRKVAMRNHYPAIDILASISRLMSSIVEPAHRLAAGKVRNMMSVYQQNQDLLLIGAYKSGSNPELDQAIRHMDAINRLLQQSVDTKVSFQETVEQLEKIVE
;
A
#
# COMPACT_ATOMS: atom_id res chain seq x y z
N MET A 1 -5.26 51.34 30.71
CA MET A 1 -5.29 51.97 29.37
C MET A 1 -5.22 50.83 28.38
N ALA A 2 -6.30 50.58 27.66
CA ALA A 2 -6.34 49.55 26.65
C ALA A 2 -5.60 50.06 25.40
N GLU A 3 -4.52 49.39 25.02
CA GLU A 3 -3.88 49.57 23.72
C GLU A 3 -4.90 49.27 22.61
N ARG A 4 -5.29 50.27 21.87
CA ARG A 4 -6.02 50.11 20.61
C ARG A 4 -5.02 49.51 19.61
N GLU A 5 -5.15 48.23 19.28
CA GLU A 5 -4.54 47.67 18.09
C GLU A 5 -4.99 48.49 16.89
N LEU A 6 -4.05 49.26 16.33
CA LEU A 6 -4.25 49.95 15.08
C LEU A 6 -4.41 48.90 13.97
N LEU A 7 -5.60 48.76 13.43
CA LEU A 7 -5.88 47.95 12.25
C LEU A 7 -4.91 48.35 11.12
N ASP A 8 -4.06 47.43 10.71
CA ASP A 8 -3.17 47.64 9.56
C ASP A 8 -4.00 47.66 8.26
N ILE A 9 -4.39 48.88 7.90
CA ILE A 9 -5.19 49.17 6.70
C ILE A 9 -4.50 48.68 5.43
N THR A 10 -3.16 48.63 5.41
CA THR A 10 -2.37 48.23 4.24
C THR A 10 -2.46 46.73 4.05
N SER A 11 -2.40 45.93 5.11
CA SER A 11 -2.59 44.49 5.08
C SER A 11 -4.03 44.11 4.73
N LEU A 12 -5.02 44.84 5.25
CA LEU A 12 -6.44 44.70 4.90
C LEU A 12 -6.70 45.04 3.42
N GLN A 13 -6.13 46.14 2.90
CA GLN A 13 -6.24 46.49 1.48
C GLN A 13 -5.58 45.45 0.57
N ARG A 14 -4.45 44.89 1.00
CA ARG A 14 -3.77 43.82 0.25
C ARG A 14 -4.60 42.50 0.26
N THR A 15 -5.19 42.15 1.39
CA THR A 15 -6.09 41.00 1.51
C THR A 15 -7.34 41.17 0.66
N ILE A 16 -7.94 42.39 0.63
CA ILE A 16 -9.12 42.68 -0.20
C ILE A 16 -8.78 42.67 -1.70
N ARG A 17 -7.58 43.15 -2.08
CA ARG A 17 -7.14 43.16 -3.49
C ARG A 17 -6.74 41.77 -4.01
N LEU A 18 -6.24 40.91 -3.15
CA LEU A 18 -5.79 39.53 -3.49
C LEU A 18 -6.85 38.48 -3.16
N GLY A 19 -7.87 38.83 -2.36
CA GLY A 19 -8.94 37.92 -2.01
C GLY A 19 -9.96 37.80 -3.14
N ASP A 20 -10.33 36.61 -3.49
CA ASP A 20 -11.48 36.35 -4.36
C ASP A 20 -12.76 36.73 -3.61
N LEU A 21 -13.28 37.94 -3.92
CA LEU A 21 -14.47 38.52 -3.27
C LEU A 21 -15.77 37.84 -3.68
N TYR A 22 -15.71 36.90 -4.66
CA TYR A 22 -16.86 36.25 -5.20
C TYR A 22 -16.69 34.73 -5.13
N THR A 23 -17.57 34.07 -4.42
CA THR A 23 -17.70 32.60 -4.48
C THR A 23 -18.60 32.25 -5.65
N ARG A 24 -18.03 31.72 -6.73
CA ARG A 24 -18.84 31.21 -7.84
C ARG A 24 -19.54 29.92 -7.42
N LYS A 25 -20.86 29.86 -7.60
CA LYS A 25 -21.70 28.72 -7.29
C LYS A 25 -22.21 28.13 -8.60
N GLY A 26 -21.89 26.88 -8.84
CA GLY A 26 -22.51 26.11 -9.91
C GLY A 26 -23.77 25.39 -9.42
N LYS A 27 -24.43 24.72 -10.35
CA LYS A 27 -25.61 23.88 -10.08
C LYS A 27 -25.42 22.52 -10.73
N ILE A 28 -25.90 21.48 -10.06
CA ILE A 28 -25.98 20.15 -10.65
C ILE A 28 -26.99 20.18 -11.80
N SER A 29 -26.53 19.79 -12.97
CA SER A 29 -27.32 19.65 -14.20
C SER A 29 -27.80 18.22 -14.40
N LYS A 30 -26.97 17.21 -14.03
CA LYS A 30 -27.26 15.79 -14.26
C LYS A 30 -26.55 14.89 -13.24
N ILE A 31 -27.16 13.75 -12.95
CA ILE A 31 -26.58 12.69 -12.12
C ILE A 31 -26.65 11.38 -12.92
N MET A 32 -25.53 10.69 -13.07
CA MET A 32 -25.42 9.43 -13.80
C MET A 32 -24.57 8.42 -13.04
N GLY A 33 -25.19 7.46 -12.37
CA GLY A 33 -24.46 6.48 -11.57
C GLY A 33 -23.60 7.13 -10.50
N LEU A 34 -22.28 6.99 -10.60
CA LEU A 34 -21.32 7.56 -9.67
C LEU A 34 -20.92 9.01 -10.01
N MET A 35 -21.36 9.54 -11.14
CA MET A 35 -20.94 10.83 -11.65
C MET A 35 -22.03 11.89 -11.55
N VAL A 36 -21.61 13.10 -11.19
CA VAL A 36 -22.43 14.30 -11.11
C VAL A 36 -21.88 15.33 -12.09
N GLU A 37 -22.72 15.85 -12.96
CA GLU A 37 -22.38 16.96 -13.86
C GLU A 37 -22.92 18.26 -13.28
N ALA A 38 -22.07 19.28 -13.25
CA ALA A 38 -22.41 20.61 -12.77
C ALA A 38 -22.01 21.66 -13.81
N THR A 39 -22.80 22.75 -13.87
CA THR A 39 -22.57 23.91 -14.76
C THR A 39 -22.36 25.18 -13.96
N GLY A 40 -21.72 26.19 -14.55
CA GLY A 40 -21.49 27.49 -13.93
C GLY A 40 -20.34 27.50 -12.91
N LEU A 41 -19.44 26.50 -12.96
CA LEU A 41 -18.25 26.40 -12.12
C LEU A 41 -16.99 26.68 -12.93
N GLU A 42 -16.05 27.41 -12.35
CA GLU A 42 -14.65 27.43 -12.78
C GLU A 42 -13.83 26.53 -11.86
N CYS A 43 -13.28 25.46 -12.43
CA CYS A 43 -12.52 24.44 -11.70
C CYS A 43 -11.31 23.98 -12.49
N ASN A 44 -10.32 23.45 -11.76
CA ASN A 44 -9.23 22.69 -12.34
C ASN A 44 -9.43 21.19 -12.05
N MET A 45 -8.77 20.36 -12.85
CA MET A 45 -8.76 18.91 -12.61
C MET A 45 -8.20 18.59 -11.22
N GLY A 46 -8.95 17.78 -10.45
CA GLY A 46 -8.61 17.37 -9.09
C GLY A 46 -8.98 18.38 -8.00
N ASP A 47 -9.64 19.49 -8.34
CA ASP A 47 -10.18 20.42 -7.33
C ASP A 47 -11.30 19.74 -6.52
N ILE A 48 -11.37 20.09 -5.24
CA ILE A 48 -12.44 19.61 -4.35
C ILE A 48 -13.60 20.58 -4.38
N CYS A 49 -14.78 20.05 -4.67
CA CYS A 49 -16.03 20.78 -4.62
C CYS A 49 -16.90 20.34 -3.44
N ARG A 50 -17.69 21.26 -2.91
CA ARG A 50 -18.73 21.00 -1.92
C ARG A 50 -20.09 21.03 -2.60
N ILE A 51 -20.81 19.90 -2.58
CA ILE A 51 -22.17 19.79 -3.06
C ILE A 51 -23.10 19.99 -1.86
N GLN A 52 -23.97 20.98 -1.91
CA GLN A 52 -24.88 21.30 -0.81
C GLN A 52 -26.01 20.27 -0.73
N LEU A 53 -26.14 19.59 0.41
CA LEU A 53 -27.21 18.65 0.73
C LEU A 53 -28.36 19.31 1.50
N SER A 54 -27.99 20.20 2.45
CA SER A 54 -28.90 21.03 3.24
C SER A 54 -28.21 22.35 3.59
N GLU A 55 -28.83 23.18 4.41
CA GLU A 55 -28.22 24.48 4.84
C GLU A 55 -26.86 24.30 5.52
N GLU A 56 -26.66 23.20 6.28
CA GLU A 56 -25.44 22.95 7.04
C GLU A 56 -24.62 21.73 6.59
N ARG A 57 -25.17 20.89 5.69
CA ARG A 57 -24.52 19.64 5.25
C ARG A 57 -24.05 19.73 3.82
N TYR A 58 -22.82 19.27 3.59
CA TYR A 58 -22.18 19.21 2.28
C TYR A 58 -21.61 17.82 2.01
N ALA A 59 -21.70 17.38 0.76
CA ALA A 59 -20.95 16.26 0.23
C ALA A 59 -19.68 16.78 -0.43
N LEU A 60 -18.53 16.12 -0.19
CA LEU A 60 -17.30 16.39 -0.91
C LEU A 60 -17.29 15.61 -2.23
N ALA A 61 -16.83 16.26 -3.29
CA ALA A 61 -16.63 15.65 -4.60
C ALA A 61 -15.35 16.19 -5.25
N GLU A 62 -14.72 15.39 -6.09
CA GLU A 62 -13.52 15.78 -6.85
C GLU A 62 -13.84 16.00 -8.32
N VAL A 63 -13.23 16.99 -8.93
CA VAL A 63 -13.32 17.24 -10.37
C VAL A 63 -12.51 16.17 -11.10
N VAL A 64 -13.20 15.29 -11.82
CA VAL A 64 -12.62 14.17 -12.58
C VAL A 64 -12.65 14.38 -14.10
N GLY A 65 -13.39 15.39 -14.56
CA GLY A 65 -13.48 15.75 -15.98
C GLY A 65 -14.02 17.17 -16.18
N ILE A 66 -13.62 17.81 -17.27
CA ILE A 66 -14.13 19.11 -17.70
C ILE A 66 -14.46 19.00 -19.19
N LEU A 67 -15.71 19.23 -19.54
CA LEU A 67 -16.22 19.14 -20.89
C LEU A 67 -16.98 20.45 -21.23
N GLU A 68 -16.42 21.26 -22.09
CA GLU A 68 -16.96 22.59 -22.47
C GLU A 68 -17.39 23.39 -21.21
N ASP A 69 -18.68 23.62 -21.01
CA ASP A 69 -19.24 24.35 -19.88
C ASP A 69 -19.66 23.45 -18.70
N THR A 70 -19.36 22.14 -18.76
CA THR A 70 -19.77 21.16 -17.77
C THR A 70 -18.59 20.60 -17.02
N VAL A 71 -18.68 20.58 -15.70
CA VAL A 71 -17.69 19.98 -14.80
C VAL A 71 -18.23 18.63 -14.33
N GLN A 72 -17.42 17.58 -14.50
CA GLN A 72 -17.73 16.24 -14.02
C GLN A 72 -17.13 16.05 -12.63
N LEU A 73 -17.99 15.74 -11.68
CA LEU A 73 -17.65 15.58 -10.27
C LEU A 73 -17.87 14.13 -9.84
N MET A 74 -16.98 13.59 -9.03
CA MET A 74 -17.16 12.29 -8.42
C MET A 74 -17.15 12.42 -6.89
N PRO A 75 -18.29 12.12 -6.22
CA PRO A 75 -18.45 12.23 -4.79
C PRO A 75 -17.63 11.21 -4.01
N TYR A 76 -17.23 11.58 -2.79
CA TYR A 76 -16.58 10.69 -1.82
C TYR A 76 -17.57 9.88 -0.97
N GLN A 77 -18.85 10.23 -1.02
CA GLN A 77 -19.93 9.61 -0.26
C GLN A 77 -21.10 9.30 -1.18
N GLU A 78 -22.08 8.57 -0.67
CA GLU A 78 -23.32 8.31 -1.38
C GLU A 78 -24.08 9.60 -1.69
N LEU A 79 -24.86 9.58 -2.79
CA LEU A 79 -25.52 10.76 -3.35
C LEU A 79 -26.90 11.04 -2.72
N ASP A 80 -27.19 10.48 -1.56
CA ASP A 80 -28.48 10.67 -0.89
C ASP A 80 -28.73 12.15 -0.57
N GLY A 81 -29.88 12.64 -1.04
CA GLY A 81 -30.27 14.04 -0.88
C GLY A 81 -29.70 14.99 -1.91
N ILE A 82 -28.98 14.51 -2.92
CA ILE A 82 -28.50 15.32 -4.05
C ILE A 82 -29.49 15.23 -5.21
N GLY A 83 -29.86 16.38 -5.76
CA GLY A 83 -30.76 16.46 -6.90
C GLY A 83 -30.32 17.48 -7.96
N SER A 84 -31.01 17.48 -9.09
CA SER A 84 -30.82 18.52 -10.09
C SER A 84 -31.10 19.91 -9.48
N GLY A 85 -30.19 20.87 -9.72
CA GLY A 85 -30.24 22.20 -9.13
C GLY A 85 -29.58 22.35 -7.77
N SER A 86 -29.10 21.26 -7.12
CA SER A 86 -28.26 21.37 -5.92
C SER A 86 -27.03 22.26 -6.18
N VAL A 87 -26.71 23.09 -5.20
CA VAL A 87 -25.61 24.07 -5.33
C VAL A 87 -24.28 23.36 -5.17
N VAL A 88 -23.34 23.70 -6.03
CA VAL A 88 -21.94 23.23 -5.96
C VAL A 88 -21.01 24.42 -5.80
N ILE A 89 -20.04 24.28 -4.91
CA ILE A 89 -19.04 25.31 -4.61
C ILE A 89 -17.64 24.71 -4.80
N ASN A 90 -16.84 25.30 -5.68
CA ASN A 90 -15.41 24.96 -5.77
C ASN A 90 -14.67 25.50 -4.56
N THR A 91 -13.86 24.68 -3.89
CA THR A 91 -13.02 25.13 -2.76
C THR A 91 -11.71 25.77 -3.22
N GLY A 92 -11.34 25.62 -4.50
CA GLY A 92 -10.07 26.08 -5.06
C GLY A 92 -8.86 25.29 -4.53
N ARG A 93 -9.08 24.16 -3.86
CA ARG A 93 -8.02 23.33 -3.25
C ARG A 93 -8.12 21.90 -3.75
N LYS A 94 -6.97 21.26 -3.83
CA LYS A 94 -6.87 19.80 -4.02
C LYS A 94 -7.03 19.09 -2.68
N LEU A 95 -7.22 17.77 -2.74
CA LEU A 95 -7.35 16.97 -1.52
C LEU A 95 -6.01 16.89 -0.79
N GLU A 96 -6.04 17.30 0.47
CA GLU A 96 -4.95 17.19 1.44
C GLU A 96 -5.42 16.40 2.65
N VAL A 97 -4.48 15.73 3.31
CA VAL A 97 -4.72 15.05 4.59
C VAL A 97 -3.98 15.77 5.70
N GLY A 98 -4.68 16.07 6.78
CA GLY A 98 -4.09 16.65 7.99
C GLY A 98 -3.46 15.56 8.85
N ILE A 99 -2.14 15.52 8.92
CA ILE A 99 -1.36 14.47 9.59
C ILE A 99 -0.80 14.99 10.91
N THR A 100 -0.83 14.16 11.94
CA THR A 100 -0.24 14.43 13.27
C THR A 100 0.40 13.15 13.81
N PRO A 101 1.47 13.24 14.64
CA PRO A 101 2.04 12.06 15.32
C PRO A 101 1.01 11.29 16.18
N LYS A 102 -0.08 11.93 16.60
CA LYS A 102 -1.19 11.29 17.34
C LYS A 102 -1.98 10.25 16.53
N MET A 103 -1.71 10.14 15.21
CA MET A 103 -2.25 9.06 14.38
C MET A 103 -1.65 7.70 14.70
N LEU A 104 -0.50 7.63 15.37
CA LEU A 104 0.06 6.35 15.82
C LEU A 104 -0.91 5.63 16.78
N GLY A 105 -1.12 4.36 16.52
CA GLY A 105 -2.08 3.55 17.28
C GLY A 105 -3.54 3.79 16.91
N ARG A 106 -3.82 4.49 15.78
CA ARG A 106 -5.16 4.88 15.38
C ARG A 106 -5.53 4.29 14.01
N ALA A 107 -6.83 4.12 13.81
CA ALA A 107 -7.42 3.80 12.52
C ALA A 107 -8.16 5.02 11.96
N VAL A 108 -7.87 5.36 10.70
CA VAL A 108 -8.46 6.50 9.99
C VAL A 108 -9.06 6.06 8.65
N ASP A 109 -9.98 6.86 8.14
CA ASP A 109 -10.53 6.68 6.79
C ASP A 109 -9.59 7.24 5.70
N ALA A 110 -10.02 7.16 4.46
CA ALA A 110 -9.28 7.65 3.30
C ALA A 110 -9.12 9.18 3.25
N LEU A 111 -9.81 9.94 4.09
CA LEU A 111 -9.69 11.40 4.23
C LEU A 111 -8.90 11.80 5.49
N GLY A 112 -8.39 10.82 6.26
CA GLY A 112 -7.63 11.03 7.48
C GLY A 112 -8.47 11.24 8.73
N SER A 113 -9.79 11.03 8.66
CA SER A 113 -10.69 11.12 9.81
C SER A 113 -10.63 9.84 10.65
N PRO A 114 -10.61 9.92 12.01
CA PRO A 114 -10.58 8.73 12.85
C PRO A 114 -11.89 7.92 12.72
N ILE A 115 -11.76 6.59 12.65
CA ILE A 115 -12.87 5.64 12.58
C ILE A 115 -12.88 4.65 13.75
N ASP A 116 -11.98 4.81 14.70
CA ASP A 116 -11.78 3.94 15.86
C ASP A 116 -12.61 4.34 17.10
N GLY A 117 -13.57 5.25 16.93
CA GLY A 117 -14.46 5.71 18.01
C GLY A 117 -13.81 6.62 19.04
N ARG A 118 -12.56 7.03 18.84
CA ARG A 118 -11.85 7.97 19.72
C ARG A 118 -11.98 9.40 19.19
N ASP A 119 -11.62 10.39 20.04
CA ASP A 119 -11.70 11.82 19.72
C ASP A 119 -10.97 12.18 18.43
N PRO A 120 -11.48 13.16 17.67
CA PRO A 120 -10.81 13.75 16.51
C PRO A 120 -9.44 14.31 16.87
N PHE A 121 -8.54 14.37 15.86
CA PHE A 121 -7.23 15.00 16.02
C PHE A 121 -7.37 16.52 16.12
N PRO A 122 -6.64 17.20 17.06
CA PRO A 122 -6.65 18.65 17.18
C PRO A 122 -6.20 19.32 15.87
N GLU A 123 -6.95 20.32 15.40
CA GLU A 123 -6.66 21.00 14.13
C GLU A 123 -5.31 21.73 14.14
N GLU A 124 -4.93 22.31 15.29
CA GLU A 124 -3.68 23.03 15.49
C GLU A 124 -2.42 22.17 15.42
N GLU A 125 -2.56 20.85 15.55
CA GLU A 125 -1.46 19.89 15.49
C GLU A 125 -1.30 19.26 14.09
N LYS A 126 -2.24 19.52 13.18
CA LYS A 126 -2.21 18.91 11.85
C LYS A 126 -1.25 19.64 10.93
N VAL A 127 -0.40 18.86 10.27
CA VAL A 127 0.39 19.29 9.11
C VAL A 127 -0.32 18.79 7.85
N TRP A 128 -0.66 19.69 6.94
CA TRP A 128 -1.42 19.34 5.75
C TRP A 128 -0.49 18.85 4.64
N TYR A 129 -0.73 17.63 4.19
CA TYR A 129 0.02 16.98 3.11
C TYR A 129 -0.88 16.72 1.91
N PRO A 130 -0.42 17.05 0.68
CA PRO A 130 -1.14 16.71 -0.54
C PRO A 130 -1.12 15.18 -0.72
N ILE A 131 -2.29 14.56 -0.88
CA ILE A 131 -2.35 13.11 -1.10
C ILE A 131 -1.82 12.69 -2.49
N ASN A 132 -1.90 13.59 -3.47
CA ASN A 132 -1.37 13.41 -4.83
C ASN A 132 0.10 13.90 -4.92
N GLY A 133 0.95 13.50 -3.97
CA GLY A 133 2.38 13.79 -3.99
C GLY A 133 3.05 13.29 -5.28
N GLN A 134 4.15 13.94 -5.65
CA GLN A 134 4.95 13.53 -6.81
C GLN A 134 6.15 12.69 -6.32
N PRO A 135 6.57 11.66 -7.09
CA PRO A 135 7.82 10.97 -6.82
C PRO A 135 8.99 11.95 -6.79
N SER A 136 9.94 11.75 -5.88
CA SER A 136 11.18 12.55 -5.83
C SER A 136 12.03 12.33 -7.08
N ASN A 137 12.91 13.30 -7.36
CA ASN A 137 13.88 13.21 -8.45
C ASN A 137 14.75 11.93 -8.28
N PRO A 138 14.83 11.06 -9.32
CA PRO A 138 15.62 9.83 -9.24
C PRO A 138 17.11 10.06 -8.90
N MET A 139 17.67 11.19 -9.32
CA MET A 139 19.09 11.53 -9.07
C MET A 139 19.38 11.92 -7.61
N GLU A 140 18.35 12.20 -6.82
CA GLU A 140 18.45 12.53 -5.39
C GLU A 140 18.29 11.30 -4.49
N ARG A 141 17.98 10.13 -5.06
CA ARG A 141 17.77 8.90 -4.32
C ARG A 141 19.10 8.16 -4.09
N PRO A 142 19.55 7.99 -2.85
CA PRO A 142 20.70 7.17 -2.57
C PRO A 142 20.41 5.69 -2.85
N PRO A 143 21.44 4.89 -3.16
CA PRO A 143 21.28 3.45 -3.33
C PRO A 143 20.81 2.80 -2.02
N ILE A 144 20.11 1.67 -2.15
CA ILE A 144 19.69 0.85 -1.03
C ILE A 144 20.86 -0.07 -0.64
N THR A 145 21.38 0.12 0.57
CA THR A 145 22.57 -0.61 1.08
C THR A 145 22.31 -1.30 2.41
N GLU A 146 21.27 -0.91 3.14
CA GLU A 146 20.96 -1.44 4.47
C GLU A 146 19.84 -2.48 4.41
N VAL A 147 19.98 -3.56 5.18
CA VAL A 147 18.97 -4.60 5.32
C VAL A 147 17.79 -4.06 6.14
N MET A 148 16.57 -4.34 5.70
CA MET A 148 15.35 -4.19 6.47
C MET A 148 14.97 -5.55 7.06
N GLU A 149 15.17 -5.72 8.36
CA GLU A 149 14.75 -6.94 9.06
C GLU A 149 13.22 -7.00 9.16
N LEU A 150 12.64 -8.05 8.61
CA LEU A 150 11.18 -8.26 8.66
C LEU A 150 10.75 -9.27 9.73
N GLY A 151 11.70 -10.03 10.31
CA GLY A 151 11.44 -11.03 11.33
C GLY A 151 10.72 -12.28 10.82
N VAL A 152 10.78 -12.53 9.51
CA VAL A 152 10.27 -13.73 8.85
C VAL A 152 11.44 -14.48 8.21
N ARG A 153 11.81 -15.64 8.77
CA ARG A 153 13.00 -16.41 8.36
C ARG A 153 13.09 -16.66 6.86
N ALA A 154 11.98 -17.04 6.25
CA ALA A 154 11.93 -17.31 4.81
C ALA A 154 12.27 -16.06 3.97
N ILE A 155 11.89 -14.86 4.45
CA ILE A 155 12.19 -13.59 3.78
C ILE A 155 13.60 -13.14 4.13
N ASP A 156 13.91 -13.02 5.42
CA ASP A 156 15.20 -12.51 5.89
C ASP A 156 16.37 -13.38 5.41
N GLY A 157 16.19 -14.72 5.35
CA GLY A 157 17.24 -15.65 4.93
C GLY A 157 17.39 -15.84 3.42
N LEU A 158 16.30 -15.83 2.64
CA LEU A 158 16.35 -16.22 1.21
C LEU A 158 15.80 -15.18 0.23
N LEU A 159 15.18 -14.11 0.74
CA LEU A 159 14.54 -13.03 -0.02
C LEU A 159 14.81 -11.67 0.62
N THR A 160 15.97 -11.52 1.28
CA THR A 160 16.32 -10.36 2.09
C THR A 160 15.96 -9.04 1.41
N MET A 161 15.27 -8.18 2.16
CA MET A 161 14.85 -6.86 1.72
C MET A 161 15.78 -5.77 2.25
N GLY A 162 15.88 -4.68 1.48
CA GLY A 162 16.59 -3.47 1.91
C GLY A 162 15.64 -2.34 2.35
N LYS A 163 16.13 -1.41 3.17
CA LYS A 163 15.41 -0.19 3.56
C LYS A 163 15.10 0.67 2.34
N GLY A 164 13.85 0.95 2.10
CA GLY A 164 13.38 1.67 0.92
C GLY A 164 13.09 0.78 -0.29
N GLN A 165 13.24 -0.54 -0.18
CA GLN A 165 12.89 -1.48 -1.25
C GLN A 165 11.37 -1.62 -1.40
N ARG A 166 10.92 -1.82 -2.64
CA ARG A 166 9.52 -2.13 -2.97
C ARG A 166 9.38 -3.63 -3.26
N MET A 167 8.51 -4.30 -2.52
CA MET A 167 8.26 -5.74 -2.66
C MET A 167 6.78 -6.01 -2.94
N GLY A 168 6.49 -6.82 -3.94
CA GLY A 168 5.15 -7.32 -4.21
C GLY A 168 4.87 -8.64 -3.50
N ILE A 169 3.74 -8.81 -2.81
CA ILE A 169 3.26 -10.10 -2.30
C ILE A 169 2.11 -10.56 -3.19
N PHE A 170 2.36 -11.61 -3.98
CA PHE A 170 1.39 -12.19 -4.90
C PHE A 170 0.72 -13.39 -4.24
N ALA A 171 -0.59 -13.31 -4.06
CA ALA A 171 -1.32 -14.29 -3.27
C ALA A 171 -2.72 -14.57 -3.83
N GLY A 172 -3.09 -15.84 -3.92
CA GLY A 172 -4.49 -16.25 -4.05
C GLY A 172 -5.26 -16.07 -2.74
N SER A 173 -6.56 -16.36 -2.76
CA SER A 173 -7.38 -16.31 -1.55
C SER A 173 -7.05 -17.45 -0.59
N GLY A 174 -6.98 -17.17 0.72
CA GLY A 174 -6.89 -18.17 1.78
C GLY A 174 -5.50 -18.81 1.99
N VAL A 175 -4.42 -18.24 1.46
CA VAL A 175 -3.05 -18.76 1.59
C VAL A 175 -2.25 -18.18 2.75
N GLY A 176 -2.89 -17.40 3.65
CA GLY A 176 -2.23 -16.80 4.81
C GLY A 176 -1.60 -15.42 4.57
N LYS A 177 -2.08 -14.67 3.56
CA LYS A 177 -1.60 -13.32 3.24
C LYS A 177 -1.67 -12.36 4.43
N SER A 178 -2.85 -12.19 5.05
CA SER A 178 -3.05 -11.26 6.17
C SER A 178 -2.22 -11.66 7.39
N THR A 179 -2.10 -12.96 7.66
CA THR A 179 -1.23 -13.48 8.73
C THR A 179 0.24 -13.13 8.49
N LEU A 180 0.75 -13.31 7.26
CA LEU A 180 2.12 -12.92 6.91
C LEU A 180 2.32 -11.41 7.07
N MET A 181 1.37 -10.58 6.62
CA MET A 181 1.42 -9.13 6.81
C MET A 181 1.46 -8.75 8.29
N GLY A 182 0.64 -9.40 9.14
CA GLY A 182 0.66 -9.20 10.57
C GLY A 182 1.99 -9.60 11.21
N MET A 183 2.58 -10.74 10.81
CA MET A 183 3.92 -11.15 11.26
C MET A 183 4.96 -10.09 10.93
N ILE A 184 4.98 -9.59 9.69
CA ILE A 184 5.90 -8.54 9.26
C ILE A 184 5.67 -7.26 10.07
N ALA A 185 4.44 -6.78 10.18
CA ALA A 185 4.11 -5.54 10.89
C ALA A 185 4.50 -5.56 12.36
N ARG A 186 4.39 -6.73 13.04
CA ARG A 186 4.82 -6.89 14.44
C ARG A 186 6.35 -6.96 14.61
N ASN A 187 7.05 -7.57 13.66
CA ASN A 187 8.44 -7.96 13.84
C ASN A 187 9.44 -7.02 13.15
N VAL A 188 8.98 -6.26 12.13
CA VAL A 188 9.85 -5.36 11.34
C VAL A 188 10.60 -4.37 12.22
N LYS A 189 11.86 -4.11 11.91
CA LYS A 189 12.66 -3.05 12.52
C LYS A 189 12.48 -1.73 11.73
N ALA A 190 11.28 -1.20 11.75
CA ALA A 190 10.94 0.13 11.27
C ALA A 190 10.45 0.99 12.43
N ASP A 191 10.59 2.32 12.34
CA ASP A 191 10.12 3.25 13.37
C ASP A 191 8.60 3.32 13.38
N VAL A 192 7.99 3.36 12.20
CA VAL A 192 6.54 3.49 12.00
C VAL A 192 6.05 2.52 10.92
N ASN A 193 4.90 1.93 11.17
CA ASN A 193 4.15 1.22 10.14
C ASN A 193 2.99 2.08 9.66
N VAL A 194 2.78 2.16 8.36
CA VAL A 194 1.56 2.70 7.75
C VAL A 194 0.93 1.60 6.91
N ILE A 195 -0.30 1.22 7.25
CA ILE A 195 -0.97 0.11 6.59
C ILE A 195 -2.27 0.59 5.95
N ALA A 196 -2.39 0.43 4.63
CA ALA A 196 -3.61 0.71 3.89
C ALA A 196 -4.40 -0.58 3.67
N LEU A 197 -5.63 -0.64 4.18
CA LEU A 197 -6.59 -1.70 3.88
C LEU A 197 -7.60 -1.18 2.86
N VAL A 198 -7.36 -1.52 1.59
CA VAL A 198 -8.11 -0.99 0.44
C VAL A 198 -9.13 -2.00 -0.05
N GLY A 199 -10.40 -1.72 0.14
CA GLY A 199 -11.49 -2.55 -0.33
C GLY A 199 -11.63 -3.90 0.39
N GLU A 200 -11.07 -4.04 1.58
CA GLU A 200 -11.22 -5.23 2.40
C GLU A 200 -12.59 -5.24 3.12
N ARG A 201 -13.04 -6.40 3.57
CA ARG A 201 -14.32 -6.52 4.27
C ARG A 201 -14.19 -5.97 5.69
N GLY A 202 -15.20 -5.28 6.22
CA GLY A 202 -15.19 -4.72 7.57
C GLY A 202 -14.82 -5.74 8.66
N ARG A 203 -15.28 -7.00 8.54
CA ARG A 203 -14.90 -8.07 9.47
C ARG A 203 -13.40 -8.39 9.40
N GLU A 204 -12.82 -8.42 8.21
CA GLU A 204 -11.39 -8.73 8.01
C GLU A 204 -10.48 -7.62 8.57
N VAL A 205 -10.95 -6.36 8.56
CA VAL A 205 -10.27 -5.23 9.19
C VAL A 205 -10.15 -5.44 10.70
N VAL A 206 -11.25 -5.80 11.38
CA VAL A 206 -11.26 -6.04 12.83
C VAL A 206 -10.38 -7.24 13.17
N GLU A 207 -10.51 -8.36 12.43
CA GLU A 207 -9.69 -9.55 12.62
C GLU A 207 -8.19 -9.24 12.45
N PHE A 208 -7.83 -8.39 11.50
CA PHE A 208 -6.44 -7.97 11.27
C PHE A 208 -5.89 -7.14 12.44
N ILE A 209 -6.68 -6.21 12.98
CA ILE A 209 -6.30 -5.40 14.14
C ILE A 209 -6.11 -6.28 15.38
N ASP A 210 -7.10 -7.11 15.70
CA ASP A 210 -7.14 -7.83 16.96
C ASP A 210 -6.20 -9.04 16.98
N ARG A 211 -6.16 -9.81 15.89
CA ARG A 211 -5.43 -11.07 15.81
C ARG A 211 -4.06 -10.92 15.17
N ASP A 212 -3.99 -10.24 14.01
CA ASP A 212 -2.79 -10.25 13.19
C ASP A 212 -1.80 -9.14 13.61
N LEU A 213 -2.27 -7.94 13.95
CA LEU A 213 -1.44 -6.86 14.51
C LEU A 213 -1.26 -6.96 16.02
N GLY A 214 -2.34 -7.16 16.74
CA GLY A 214 -2.38 -7.09 18.20
C GLY A 214 -2.04 -5.69 18.75
N PRO A 215 -2.08 -5.52 20.08
CA PRO A 215 -1.82 -4.23 20.71
C PRO A 215 -0.41 -3.69 20.45
N GLU A 216 0.59 -4.56 20.47
CA GLU A 216 2.00 -4.20 20.27
C GLU A 216 2.26 -3.70 18.85
N GLY A 217 1.72 -4.40 17.85
CA GLY A 217 1.82 -4.00 16.44
C GLY A 217 1.03 -2.73 16.15
N MET A 218 -0.17 -2.61 16.73
CA MET A 218 -1.01 -1.43 16.52
C MET A 218 -0.39 -0.15 17.10
N ALA A 219 0.30 -0.23 18.25
CA ALA A 219 0.86 0.95 18.93
C ALA A 219 1.81 1.79 18.03
N ARG A 220 2.49 1.17 17.08
CA ARG A 220 3.39 1.83 16.12
C ARG A 220 2.85 1.87 14.69
N THR A 221 1.54 1.64 14.52
CA THR A 221 0.88 1.57 13.23
C THR A 221 -0.13 2.70 13.07
N VAL A 222 -0.14 3.34 11.91
CA VAL A 222 -1.28 4.13 11.42
C VAL A 222 -2.02 3.25 10.42
N LEU A 223 -3.28 2.93 10.71
CA LEU A 223 -4.12 2.12 9.85
C LEU A 223 -5.05 3.03 9.03
N VAL A 224 -4.96 2.98 7.70
CA VAL A 224 -5.86 3.70 6.79
C VAL A 224 -6.81 2.70 6.15
N VAL A 225 -8.10 2.90 6.30
CA VAL A 225 -9.11 1.92 5.92
C VAL A 225 -10.15 2.50 4.97
N ALA A 226 -10.40 1.78 3.88
CA ALA A 226 -11.59 1.96 3.05
C ALA A 226 -12.14 0.57 2.71
N THR A 227 -13.27 0.22 3.30
CA THR A 227 -13.90 -1.09 3.13
C THR A 227 -14.55 -1.28 1.75
N SER A 228 -14.88 -2.51 1.39
CA SER A 228 -15.40 -2.88 0.06
C SER A 228 -16.76 -2.28 -0.29
N ASP A 229 -17.53 -1.87 0.71
CA ASP A 229 -18.82 -1.19 0.58
C ASP A 229 -18.69 0.32 0.34
N GLN A 230 -17.51 0.90 0.55
CA GLN A 230 -17.29 2.34 0.35
C GLN A 230 -17.16 2.71 -1.14
N PRO A 231 -17.48 3.98 -1.51
CA PRO A 231 -17.35 4.49 -2.88
C PRO A 231 -15.95 4.27 -3.47
N ALA A 232 -15.87 4.14 -4.79
CA ALA A 232 -14.60 3.94 -5.51
C ALA A 232 -13.58 5.04 -5.21
N MET A 233 -14.03 6.29 -5.05
CA MET A 233 -13.17 7.42 -4.67
C MET A 233 -12.50 7.17 -3.31
N MET A 234 -13.23 6.75 -2.28
CA MET A 234 -12.67 6.46 -0.96
C MET A 234 -11.65 5.32 -1.03
N ARG A 235 -11.97 4.22 -1.74
CA ARG A 235 -11.06 3.09 -1.91
C ARG A 235 -9.79 3.49 -2.65
N SER A 236 -9.90 4.34 -3.67
CA SER A 236 -8.74 4.88 -4.40
C SER A 236 -7.90 5.81 -3.52
N LYS A 237 -8.53 6.75 -2.80
CA LYS A 237 -7.80 7.72 -1.95
C LYS A 237 -7.14 7.07 -0.75
N CYS A 238 -7.65 5.96 -0.23
CA CYS A 238 -7.04 5.21 0.88
C CYS A 238 -5.56 4.89 0.64
N ALA A 239 -5.22 4.40 -0.55
CA ALA A 239 -3.84 4.13 -0.95
C ALA A 239 -2.96 5.40 -0.98
N LEU A 240 -3.50 6.48 -1.53
CA LEU A 240 -2.80 7.76 -1.65
C LEU A 240 -2.60 8.44 -0.29
N THR A 241 -3.62 8.41 0.57
CA THR A 241 -3.57 8.95 1.94
C THR A 241 -2.55 8.20 2.79
N ALA A 242 -2.55 6.86 2.74
CA ALA A 242 -1.53 6.07 3.44
C ALA A 242 -0.12 6.41 2.97
N THR A 243 0.07 6.61 1.67
CA THR A 243 1.36 7.01 1.11
C THR A 243 1.77 8.41 1.60
N ALA A 244 0.85 9.38 1.64
CA ALA A 244 1.12 10.73 2.17
C ALA A 244 1.46 10.71 3.67
N ILE A 245 0.79 9.85 4.47
CA ILE A 245 1.13 9.65 5.88
C ILE A 245 2.54 9.05 6.02
N ALA A 246 2.90 8.08 5.17
CA ALA A 246 4.25 7.51 5.17
C ALA A 246 5.30 8.56 4.80
N GLU A 247 5.03 9.44 3.83
CA GLU A 247 5.89 10.56 3.45
C GLU A 247 6.10 11.55 4.60
N TYR A 248 5.04 11.87 5.34
CA TYR A 248 5.15 12.74 6.52
C TYR A 248 6.15 12.17 7.55
N PHE A 249 6.04 10.90 7.92
CA PHE A 249 6.95 10.29 8.88
C PHE A 249 8.38 10.16 8.33
N ARG A 250 8.55 9.81 7.06
CA ARG A 250 9.84 9.83 6.36
C ARG A 250 10.49 11.21 6.43
N ASP A 251 9.72 12.29 6.22
CA ASP A 251 10.24 13.66 6.24
C ASP A 251 10.67 14.10 7.65
N GLN A 252 10.23 13.36 8.70
CA GLN A 252 10.76 13.47 10.06
C GLN A 252 12.05 12.64 10.27
N GLY A 253 12.61 12.02 9.24
CA GLY A 253 13.82 11.21 9.30
C GLY A 253 13.62 9.76 9.74
N MET A 254 12.38 9.26 9.71
CA MET A 254 12.05 7.91 10.18
C MET A 254 12.14 6.87 9.05
N ASP A 255 12.44 5.63 9.42
CA ASP A 255 12.30 4.46 8.56
C ASP A 255 10.86 3.94 8.65
N VAL A 256 10.11 4.08 7.57
CA VAL A 256 8.69 3.74 7.51
C VAL A 256 8.48 2.44 6.74
N LEU A 257 7.69 1.52 7.29
CA LEU A 257 7.11 0.42 6.54
C LEU A 257 5.73 0.83 6.03
N LEU A 258 5.58 0.95 4.71
CA LEU A 258 4.28 1.12 4.05
C LEU A 258 3.78 -0.22 3.53
N MET A 259 2.64 -0.68 4.06
CA MET A 259 1.98 -1.89 3.56
C MET A 259 0.66 -1.52 2.91
N MET A 260 0.35 -2.13 1.77
CA MET A 260 -0.90 -1.85 1.05
C MET A 260 -1.62 -3.15 0.68
N ASP A 261 -2.77 -3.35 1.25
CA ASP A 261 -3.64 -4.51 1.00
C ASP A 261 -4.99 -4.05 0.45
N SER A 262 -5.23 -4.08 -0.85
CA SER A 262 -4.37 -4.55 -1.92
C SER A 262 -4.31 -3.58 -3.10
N LEU A 263 -3.21 -3.61 -3.85
CA LEU A 263 -3.11 -2.87 -5.12
C LEU A 263 -4.18 -3.29 -6.11
N THR A 264 -4.57 -4.56 -6.13
CA THR A 264 -5.64 -5.05 -7.00
C THR A 264 -6.96 -4.32 -6.73
N ARG A 265 -7.28 -4.09 -5.44
CA ARG A 265 -8.49 -3.34 -5.05
C ARG A 265 -8.39 -1.86 -5.39
N PHE A 266 -7.19 -1.28 -5.22
CA PHE A 266 -6.91 0.08 -5.72
C PHE A 266 -7.15 0.18 -7.23
N CYS A 267 -6.63 -0.75 -8.02
CA CYS A 267 -6.84 -0.78 -9.47
C CYS A 267 -8.31 -0.99 -9.86
N MET A 268 -9.05 -1.80 -9.10
CA MET A 268 -10.51 -1.97 -9.30
C MET A 268 -11.25 -0.65 -9.04
N ALA A 269 -10.92 0.08 -7.99
CA ALA A 269 -11.49 1.39 -7.71
C ALA A 269 -11.16 2.40 -8.82
N GLN A 270 -9.91 2.43 -9.28
CA GLN A 270 -9.49 3.27 -10.41
C GLN A 270 -10.21 2.90 -11.72
N ARG A 271 -10.47 1.61 -11.94
CA ARG A 271 -11.26 1.15 -13.08
C ARG A 271 -12.69 1.69 -13.04
N GLU A 272 -13.35 1.61 -11.88
CA GLU A 272 -14.70 2.15 -11.71
C GLU A 272 -14.75 3.66 -11.98
N ILE A 273 -13.74 4.39 -11.48
CA ILE A 273 -13.59 5.84 -11.70
C ILE A 273 -13.36 6.15 -13.18
N GLY A 274 -12.39 5.49 -13.83
CA GLY A 274 -12.06 5.72 -15.22
C GLY A 274 -13.21 5.39 -16.18
N LEU A 275 -13.88 4.25 -15.96
CA LEU A 275 -15.06 3.88 -16.76
C LEU A 275 -16.21 4.89 -16.58
N ALA A 276 -16.45 5.36 -15.37
CA ALA A 276 -17.46 6.39 -15.12
C ALA A 276 -17.07 7.73 -15.78
N ALA A 277 -15.78 8.08 -15.81
CA ALA A 277 -15.26 9.25 -16.53
C ALA A 277 -15.24 9.09 -18.06
N GLY A 278 -15.66 7.94 -18.60
CA GLY A 278 -15.72 7.70 -20.04
C GLY A 278 -14.44 7.18 -20.68
N GLU A 279 -13.45 6.74 -19.89
CA GLU A 279 -12.26 6.09 -20.45
C GLU A 279 -12.63 4.74 -21.09
N PRO A 280 -12.08 4.42 -22.28
CA PRO A 280 -12.32 3.14 -22.90
C PRO A 280 -11.61 2.01 -22.11
N PRO A 281 -12.26 0.86 -21.90
CA PRO A 281 -11.62 -0.29 -21.28
C PRO A 281 -10.61 -0.93 -22.23
N VAL A 282 -9.48 -1.41 -21.67
CA VAL A 282 -8.45 -2.20 -22.35
C VAL A 282 -8.42 -3.63 -21.76
N ALA A 283 -7.26 -4.22 -21.57
CA ALA A 283 -7.14 -5.61 -21.09
C ALA A 283 -7.91 -5.87 -19.78
N ARG A 284 -8.75 -6.90 -19.78
CA ARG A 284 -9.64 -7.30 -18.65
C ARG A 284 -10.51 -6.17 -18.12
N GLY A 285 -10.84 -5.17 -18.93
CA GLY A 285 -11.70 -4.05 -18.57
C GLY A 285 -11.02 -2.97 -17.73
N TYR A 286 -9.72 -3.02 -17.51
CA TYR A 286 -8.97 -1.94 -16.89
C TYR A 286 -8.83 -0.75 -17.84
N THR A 287 -8.73 0.47 -17.29
CA THR A 287 -8.58 1.70 -18.07
C THR A 287 -7.11 2.11 -18.21
N PRO A 288 -6.72 2.84 -19.27
CA PRO A 288 -5.33 3.28 -19.48
C PRO A 288 -4.75 4.07 -18.30
N SER A 289 -5.57 4.87 -17.63
CA SER A 289 -5.16 5.69 -16.47
C SER A 289 -4.56 4.87 -15.33
N ILE A 290 -4.97 3.62 -15.14
CA ILE A 290 -4.46 2.72 -14.09
C ILE A 290 -2.97 2.44 -14.30
N TYR A 291 -2.56 2.16 -15.54
CA TYR A 291 -1.17 1.87 -15.89
C TYR A 291 -0.26 3.09 -15.70
N ALA A 292 -0.82 4.30 -15.77
CA ALA A 292 -0.11 5.53 -15.44
C ALA A 292 -0.11 5.83 -13.92
N ALA A 293 -1.15 5.42 -13.18
CA ALA A 293 -1.27 5.67 -11.75
C ALA A 293 -0.36 4.75 -10.92
N LEU A 294 -0.22 3.47 -11.30
CA LEU A 294 0.59 2.49 -10.56
C LEU A 294 2.05 2.90 -10.39
N PRO A 295 2.81 3.25 -11.45
CA PRO A 295 4.19 3.72 -11.29
C PRO A 295 4.28 4.96 -10.41
N LYS A 296 3.36 5.94 -10.58
CA LYS A 296 3.35 7.16 -9.77
C LYS A 296 3.14 6.88 -8.29
N LEU A 297 2.28 5.93 -7.93
CA LEU A 297 2.04 5.52 -6.56
C LEU A 297 3.26 4.79 -5.98
N LEU A 298 3.76 3.78 -6.69
CA LEU A 298 4.83 2.90 -6.21
C LEU A 298 6.19 3.62 -6.12
N GLU A 299 6.45 4.56 -7.02
CA GLU A 299 7.67 5.37 -7.01
C GLU A 299 7.75 6.39 -5.85
N ARG A 300 6.68 6.58 -5.08
CA ARG A 300 6.70 7.39 -3.86
C ARG A 300 7.37 6.69 -2.69
N SER A 301 7.54 5.37 -2.74
CA SER A 301 8.39 4.60 -1.82
C SER A 301 9.83 4.56 -2.30
N GLY A 302 10.78 4.45 -1.37
CA GLY A 302 12.19 4.41 -1.68
C GLY A 302 13.07 4.82 -0.51
N ASN A 303 14.40 4.87 -0.77
CA ASN A 303 15.37 5.48 0.11
C ASN A 303 15.56 6.95 -0.28
N PHE A 304 15.54 7.86 0.71
CA PHE A 304 15.61 9.31 0.48
C PHE A 304 16.83 9.96 1.17
N GLY A 305 17.71 9.15 1.78
CA GLY A 305 18.89 9.62 2.50
C GLY A 305 18.57 10.27 3.85
N HIS A 306 17.39 10.80 4.01
CA HIS A 306 16.84 11.31 5.26
C HIS A 306 15.51 10.60 5.50
N GLY A 307 15.56 9.42 6.11
CA GLY A 307 14.45 8.50 6.23
C GLY A 307 14.20 7.65 4.98
N SER A 308 13.40 6.60 5.15
CA SER A 308 13.05 5.69 4.07
C SER A 308 11.58 5.26 4.12
N ILE A 309 11.03 4.86 2.96
CA ILE A 309 9.73 4.18 2.88
C ILE A 309 9.95 2.82 2.22
N THR A 310 9.96 1.76 3.02
CA THR A 310 9.98 0.38 2.52
C THR A 310 8.56 -0.03 2.18
N GLY A 311 8.30 -0.35 0.91
CA GLY A 311 6.96 -0.63 0.41
C GLY A 311 6.69 -2.13 0.28
N ILE A 312 5.62 -2.63 0.91
CA ILE A 312 5.09 -4.00 0.70
C ILE A 312 3.69 -3.89 0.13
N TYR A 313 3.54 -4.37 -1.10
CA TYR A 313 2.30 -4.23 -1.87
C TYR A 313 1.71 -5.61 -2.17
N THR A 314 0.50 -5.88 -1.70
CA THR A 314 -0.16 -7.13 -2.02
C THR A 314 -0.90 -7.05 -3.35
N VAL A 315 -0.81 -8.12 -4.12
CA VAL A 315 -1.52 -8.30 -5.39
C VAL A 315 -2.33 -9.60 -5.30
N LEU A 316 -3.63 -9.48 -5.47
CA LEU A 316 -4.52 -10.64 -5.48
C LEU A 316 -4.42 -11.30 -6.86
N VAL A 317 -4.09 -12.59 -6.86
CA VAL A 317 -3.94 -13.40 -8.08
C VAL A 317 -5.10 -14.38 -8.17
N GLU A 318 -5.98 -14.19 -9.14
CA GLU A 318 -7.11 -15.10 -9.36
C GLU A 318 -6.63 -16.40 -10.04
N GLY A 319 -6.99 -17.55 -9.45
CA GLY A 319 -6.66 -18.86 -10.04
C GLY A 319 -5.16 -19.15 -10.13
N ASP A 320 -4.33 -18.50 -9.31
CA ASP A 320 -2.86 -18.56 -9.34
C ASP A 320 -2.25 -18.09 -10.71
N ASP A 321 -3.01 -17.30 -11.51
CA ASP A 321 -2.56 -16.72 -12.78
C ASP A 321 -1.74 -15.45 -12.55
N THR A 322 -0.46 -15.59 -12.38
CA THR A 322 0.50 -14.48 -12.21
C THR A 322 0.71 -13.63 -13.46
N ASN A 323 0.12 -14.02 -14.61
CA ASN A 323 0.22 -13.29 -15.89
C ASN A 323 -0.96 -12.33 -16.11
N GLU A 324 -1.77 -12.09 -15.08
CA GLU A 324 -2.79 -11.06 -15.11
C GLU A 324 -2.17 -9.66 -15.35
N PRO A 325 -2.81 -8.75 -16.13
CA PRO A 325 -2.23 -7.47 -16.51
C PRO A 325 -1.72 -6.61 -15.34
N ILE A 326 -2.47 -6.57 -14.23
CA ILE A 326 -2.03 -5.82 -13.03
C ILE A 326 -0.85 -6.50 -12.37
N SER A 327 -0.88 -7.83 -12.23
CA SER A 327 0.22 -8.62 -11.65
C SER A 327 1.51 -8.43 -12.43
N ASP A 328 1.44 -8.49 -13.76
CA ASP A 328 2.61 -8.29 -14.64
C ASP A 328 3.14 -6.86 -14.55
N THR A 329 2.24 -5.86 -14.58
CA THR A 329 2.61 -4.45 -14.44
C THR A 329 3.31 -4.18 -13.12
N VAL A 330 2.74 -4.64 -11.99
CA VAL A 330 3.34 -4.45 -10.66
C VAL A 330 4.69 -5.14 -10.58
N ARG A 331 4.81 -6.39 -11.09
CA ARG A 331 6.09 -7.12 -11.11
C ARG A 331 7.19 -6.39 -11.88
N GLY A 332 6.82 -5.66 -12.93
CA GLY A 332 7.73 -4.82 -13.70
C GLY A 332 8.26 -3.60 -12.94
N ILE A 333 7.48 -3.07 -11.98
CA ILE A 333 7.79 -1.84 -11.25
C ILE A 333 8.56 -2.12 -9.95
N VAL A 334 8.19 -3.19 -9.21
CA VAL A 334 8.77 -3.49 -7.89
C VAL A 334 10.17 -4.11 -7.99
N ASP A 335 10.94 -4.00 -6.91
CA ASP A 335 12.32 -4.47 -6.82
C ASP A 335 12.44 -5.95 -6.39
N GLY A 336 11.32 -6.64 -6.30
CA GLY A 336 11.22 -8.06 -5.97
C GLY A 336 9.79 -8.48 -5.72
N HIS A 337 9.57 -9.78 -5.61
CA HIS A 337 8.25 -10.32 -5.31
C HIS A 337 8.31 -11.61 -4.49
N ILE A 338 7.30 -11.79 -3.65
CA ILE A 338 7.05 -12.97 -2.83
C ILE A 338 5.77 -13.61 -3.35
N VAL A 339 5.81 -14.89 -3.69
CA VAL A 339 4.66 -15.67 -4.14
C VAL A 339 4.17 -16.54 -2.98
N LEU A 340 2.93 -16.37 -2.58
CA LEU A 340 2.27 -17.28 -1.64
C LEU A 340 1.58 -18.41 -2.43
N SER A 341 2.00 -19.64 -2.19
CA SER A 341 1.57 -20.82 -2.94
C SER A 341 0.51 -21.63 -2.18
N ARG A 342 -0.61 -21.92 -2.84
CA ARG A 342 -1.62 -22.83 -2.31
C ARG A 342 -1.07 -24.25 -2.15
N LYS A 343 -0.15 -24.68 -3.03
CA LYS A 343 0.50 -25.99 -2.93
C LYS A 343 1.34 -26.13 -1.65
N VAL A 344 2.01 -25.04 -1.25
CA VAL A 344 2.79 -24.98 0.00
C VAL A 344 1.84 -24.97 1.21
N ALA A 345 0.77 -24.16 1.17
CA ALA A 345 -0.24 -24.09 2.22
C ALA A 345 -0.95 -25.47 2.46
N MET A 346 -1.26 -26.21 1.40
CA MET A 346 -1.87 -27.54 1.49
C MET A 346 -1.00 -28.58 2.21
N ARG A 347 0.32 -28.34 2.32
CA ARG A 347 1.25 -29.18 3.09
C ARG A 347 1.35 -28.71 4.55
N ASN A 348 0.49 -27.82 4.99
CA ASN A 348 0.55 -27.18 6.32
C ASN A 348 1.91 -26.51 6.59
N HIS A 349 2.53 -25.95 5.54
CA HIS A 349 3.79 -25.22 5.62
C HIS A 349 3.50 -23.72 5.61
N TYR A 350 3.71 -23.06 6.74
CA TYR A 350 3.45 -21.63 6.91
C TYR A 350 4.68 -20.91 7.48
N PRO A 351 4.98 -19.67 7.01
CA PRO A 351 4.28 -18.97 5.93
C PRO A 351 4.39 -19.72 4.59
N ALA A 352 3.32 -19.67 3.78
CA ALA A 352 3.21 -20.44 2.55
C ALA A 352 3.98 -19.83 1.37
N ILE A 353 5.21 -19.40 1.61
CA ILE A 353 6.08 -18.73 0.63
C ILE A 353 6.70 -19.76 -0.31
N ASP A 354 6.49 -19.59 -1.60
CA ASP A 354 7.23 -20.32 -2.63
C ASP A 354 8.56 -19.62 -2.90
N ILE A 355 9.63 -20.13 -2.29
CA ILE A 355 10.98 -19.56 -2.38
C ILE A 355 11.49 -19.56 -3.82
N LEU A 356 11.21 -20.61 -4.60
CA LEU A 356 11.73 -20.73 -5.96
C LEU A 356 11.00 -19.82 -6.95
N ALA A 357 9.72 -19.52 -6.71
CA ALA A 357 8.93 -18.58 -7.47
C ALA A 357 9.11 -17.12 -7.03
N SER A 358 9.85 -16.87 -5.94
CA SER A 358 10.06 -15.57 -5.33
C SER A 358 11.46 -15.04 -5.57
N ILE A 359 11.63 -13.71 -5.59
CA ILE A 359 12.92 -13.05 -5.78
C ILE A 359 13.00 -11.70 -5.07
N SER A 360 14.13 -11.41 -4.45
CA SER A 360 14.57 -10.04 -4.11
C SER A 360 15.74 -9.65 -5.03
N ARG A 361 15.55 -8.62 -5.83
CA ARG A 361 16.59 -8.17 -6.79
C ARG A 361 17.78 -7.52 -6.07
N LEU A 362 17.58 -7.03 -4.85
CA LEU A 362 18.60 -6.31 -4.08
C LEU A 362 19.37 -7.23 -3.12
N MET A 363 18.86 -8.41 -2.78
CA MET A 363 19.50 -9.31 -1.80
C MET A 363 20.99 -9.50 -2.07
N SER A 364 21.38 -9.75 -3.32
CA SER A 364 22.78 -10.02 -3.67
C SER A 364 23.74 -8.85 -3.43
N SER A 365 23.22 -7.61 -3.34
CA SER A 365 24.03 -6.40 -3.15
C SER A 365 24.04 -5.89 -1.71
N ILE A 366 23.10 -6.35 -0.85
CA ILE A 366 22.93 -5.84 0.52
C ILE A 366 23.33 -6.85 1.61
N VAL A 367 23.52 -8.14 1.25
CA VAL A 367 23.90 -9.17 2.23
C VAL A 367 25.36 -9.54 2.11
N GLU A 368 25.93 -10.03 3.20
CA GLU A 368 27.30 -10.53 3.28
C GLU A 368 27.53 -11.71 2.32
N PRO A 369 28.78 -11.89 1.80
CA PRO A 369 29.10 -12.97 0.85
C PRO A 369 28.78 -14.37 1.37
N ALA A 370 28.98 -14.64 2.66
CA ALA A 370 28.69 -15.94 3.30
C ALA A 370 27.19 -16.24 3.25
N HIS A 371 26.35 -15.28 3.68
CA HIS A 371 24.89 -15.38 3.61
C HIS A 371 24.41 -15.62 2.16
N ARG A 372 24.93 -14.85 1.19
CA ARG A 372 24.58 -15.01 -0.23
C ARG A 372 24.91 -16.41 -0.74
N LEU A 373 26.07 -16.94 -0.38
CA LEU A 373 26.50 -18.29 -0.77
C LEU A 373 25.58 -19.36 -0.15
N ALA A 374 25.29 -19.25 1.15
CA ALA A 374 24.39 -20.17 1.85
C ALA A 374 22.98 -20.17 1.25
N ALA A 375 22.41 -18.99 1.00
CA ALA A 375 21.12 -18.85 0.37
C ALA A 375 21.09 -19.47 -1.04
N GLY A 376 22.17 -19.28 -1.82
CA GLY A 376 22.33 -19.88 -3.15
C GLY A 376 22.34 -21.42 -3.10
N LYS A 377 23.09 -22.00 -2.17
CA LYS A 377 23.14 -23.47 -1.97
C LYS A 377 21.77 -24.04 -1.56
N VAL A 378 21.09 -23.37 -0.63
CA VAL A 378 19.73 -23.79 -0.19
C VAL A 378 18.74 -23.75 -1.34
N ARG A 379 18.70 -22.65 -2.11
CA ARG A 379 17.83 -22.54 -3.28
C ARG A 379 18.14 -23.60 -4.34
N ASN A 380 19.42 -23.92 -4.57
CA ASN A 380 19.80 -25.00 -5.47
C ASN A 380 19.30 -26.37 -4.99
N MET A 381 19.51 -26.72 -3.72
CA MET A 381 19.00 -27.96 -3.14
C MET A 381 17.47 -28.07 -3.24
N MET A 382 16.74 -26.98 -2.97
CA MET A 382 15.29 -26.95 -3.14
C MET A 382 14.88 -27.19 -4.61
N SER A 383 15.59 -26.58 -5.56
CA SER A 383 15.33 -26.74 -6.99
C SER A 383 15.58 -28.17 -7.45
N VAL A 384 16.72 -28.74 -7.09
CA VAL A 384 17.07 -30.14 -7.43
C VAL A 384 16.04 -31.11 -6.83
N TYR A 385 15.64 -30.91 -5.59
CA TYR A 385 14.61 -31.73 -4.95
C TYR A 385 13.27 -31.64 -5.67
N GLN A 386 12.82 -30.40 -6.01
CA GLN A 386 11.56 -30.17 -6.71
C GLN A 386 11.53 -30.80 -8.09
N GLN A 387 12.63 -30.71 -8.85
CA GLN A 387 12.73 -31.31 -10.21
C GLN A 387 12.67 -32.83 -10.21
N ASN A 388 13.07 -33.45 -9.09
CA ASN A 388 13.11 -34.90 -8.97
C ASN A 388 12.00 -35.46 -8.07
N GLN A 389 11.04 -34.64 -7.64
CA GLN A 389 9.99 -35.00 -6.69
C GLN A 389 9.16 -36.20 -7.17
N ASP A 390 8.84 -36.26 -8.47
CA ASP A 390 8.06 -37.37 -9.04
C ASP A 390 8.82 -38.71 -8.95
N LEU A 391 10.14 -38.70 -9.21
CA LEU A 391 10.99 -39.89 -9.08
C LEU A 391 11.05 -40.40 -7.62
N LEU A 392 11.07 -39.47 -6.66
CA LEU A 392 11.05 -39.82 -5.24
C LEU A 392 9.70 -40.41 -4.80
N LEU A 393 8.59 -39.82 -5.27
CA LEU A 393 7.23 -40.25 -4.94
C LEU A 393 6.89 -41.69 -5.43
N ILE A 394 7.34 -42.02 -6.64
CA ILE A 394 7.12 -43.35 -7.22
C ILE A 394 8.17 -44.38 -6.77
N GLY A 395 9.13 -44.00 -5.91
CA GLY A 395 10.19 -44.88 -5.41
C GLY A 395 11.21 -45.32 -6.48
N ALA A 396 11.28 -44.60 -7.60
CA ALA A 396 12.19 -44.94 -8.72
C ALA A 396 13.63 -44.44 -8.51
N TYR A 397 13.85 -43.55 -7.52
CA TYR A 397 15.17 -43.02 -7.21
C TYR A 397 15.99 -44.02 -6.38
N LYS A 398 17.23 -44.25 -6.81
CA LYS A 398 18.20 -45.06 -6.07
C LYS A 398 19.28 -44.18 -5.47
N SER A 399 19.43 -44.20 -4.15
CA SER A 399 20.46 -43.43 -3.44
C SER A 399 21.86 -43.74 -4.00
N GLY A 400 22.69 -42.70 -4.15
CA GLY A 400 24.01 -42.76 -4.76
C GLY A 400 24.05 -42.57 -6.28
N SER A 401 22.91 -42.53 -6.97
CA SER A 401 22.86 -42.32 -8.42
C SER A 401 23.03 -40.85 -8.82
N ASN A 402 22.68 -39.89 -7.96
CA ASN A 402 22.86 -38.47 -8.17
C ASN A 402 23.31 -37.80 -6.85
N PRO A 403 24.59 -37.38 -6.73
CA PRO A 403 25.12 -36.80 -5.50
C PRO A 403 24.40 -35.49 -5.08
N GLU A 404 23.98 -34.67 -6.04
CA GLU A 404 23.27 -33.41 -5.76
C GLU A 404 21.86 -33.67 -5.17
N LEU A 405 21.17 -34.67 -5.70
CA LEU A 405 19.86 -35.06 -5.19
C LEU A 405 19.99 -35.71 -3.83
N ASP A 406 21.00 -36.55 -3.60
CA ASP A 406 21.28 -37.13 -2.27
C ASP A 406 21.55 -36.06 -1.22
N GLN A 407 22.31 -35.00 -1.61
CA GLN A 407 22.52 -33.86 -0.74
C GLN A 407 21.21 -33.12 -0.47
N ALA A 408 20.42 -32.83 -1.50
CA ALA A 408 19.13 -32.16 -1.35
C ALA A 408 18.19 -32.93 -0.41
N ILE A 409 18.07 -34.26 -0.58
CA ILE A 409 17.24 -35.13 0.29
C ILE A 409 17.68 -35.04 1.75
N ARG A 410 19.00 -35.07 2.02
CA ARG A 410 19.51 -35.00 3.39
C ARG A 410 19.22 -33.70 4.12
N HIS A 411 19.23 -32.60 3.39
CA HIS A 411 19.04 -31.25 3.99
C HIS A 411 17.60 -30.74 3.96
N MET A 412 16.69 -31.35 3.17
CA MET A 412 15.34 -30.84 2.97
C MET A 412 14.53 -30.67 4.26
N ASP A 413 14.66 -31.60 5.23
CA ASP A 413 13.98 -31.48 6.52
C ASP A 413 14.49 -30.30 7.36
N ALA A 414 15.78 -30.01 7.31
CA ALA A 414 16.38 -28.86 7.98
C ALA A 414 15.94 -27.55 7.30
N ILE A 415 15.91 -27.51 5.96
CA ILE A 415 15.42 -26.38 5.17
C ILE A 415 13.95 -26.10 5.51
N ASN A 416 13.09 -27.12 5.50
CA ASN A 416 11.68 -26.96 5.83
C ASN A 416 11.48 -26.43 7.25
N ARG A 417 12.25 -26.89 8.23
CA ARG A 417 12.21 -26.39 9.62
C ARG A 417 12.64 -24.94 9.73
N LEU A 418 13.63 -24.49 8.94
CA LEU A 418 14.02 -23.09 8.86
C LEU A 418 12.88 -22.23 8.29
N LEU A 419 12.25 -22.69 7.21
CA LEU A 419 11.23 -21.91 6.48
C LEU A 419 9.87 -21.87 7.19
N GLN A 420 9.54 -22.90 7.99
CA GLN A 420 8.32 -22.89 8.81
C GLN A 420 8.52 -22.05 10.06
N GLN A 421 7.60 -21.10 10.28
CA GLN A 421 7.64 -20.23 11.44
C GLN A 421 6.24 -20.03 12.02
N SER A 422 6.11 -20.24 13.34
CA SER A 422 4.87 -19.90 14.04
C SER A 422 4.64 -18.40 14.02
N VAL A 423 3.37 -18.00 14.00
CA VAL A 423 2.93 -16.60 13.95
C VAL A 423 3.50 -15.77 15.11
N ASP A 424 3.69 -16.39 16.29
CA ASP A 424 4.16 -15.72 17.51
C ASP A 424 5.68 -15.76 17.69
N THR A 425 6.40 -16.41 16.76
CA THR A 425 7.86 -16.54 16.87
C THR A 425 8.53 -15.26 16.39
N LYS A 426 9.28 -14.61 17.29
CA LYS A 426 10.17 -13.50 16.95
C LYS A 426 11.58 -14.05 16.73
N VAL A 427 12.17 -13.76 15.57
CA VAL A 427 13.53 -14.20 15.21
C VAL A 427 14.28 -13.02 14.64
N SER A 428 15.54 -12.82 15.04
CA SER A 428 16.38 -11.78 14.47
C SER A 428 16.96 -12.19 13.11
N PHE A 429 17.36 -11.20 12.33
CA PHE A 429 18.07 -11.41 11.07
C PHE A 429 19.32 -12.27 11.25
N GLN A 430 20.12 -11.94 12.26
CA GLN A 430 21.38 -12.65 12.53
C GLN A 430 21.14 -14.13 12.87
N GLU A 431 20.19 -14.43 13.76
CA GLU A 431 19.83 -15.84 14.09
C GLU A 431 19.35 -16.59 12.86
N THR A 432 18.63 -15.93 11.96
CA THR A 432 18.17 -16.54 10.71
C THR A 432 19.34 -16.89 9.79
N VAL A 433 20.29 -15.97 9.63
CA VAL A 433 21.49 -16.19 8.80
C VAL A 433 22.38 -17.29 9.38
N GLU A 434 22.62 -17.31 10.70
CA GLU A 434 23.38 -18.36 11.37
C GLU A 434 22.75 -19.75 11.19
N GLN A 435 21.41 -19.83 11.28
CA GLN A 435 20.70 -21.11 11.04
C GLN A 435 20.81 -21.53 9.58
N LEU A 436 20.75 -20.59 8.65
CA LEU A 436 20.87 -20.85 7.21
C LEU A 436 22.28 -21.38 6.87
N GLU A 437 23.33 -20.77 7.42
CA GLU A 437 24.73 -21.16 7.20
C GLU A 437 24.99 -22.57 7.74
N LYS A 438 24.51 -22.89 8.94
CA LYS A 438 24.63 -24.25 9.53
C LYS A 438 23.96 -25.35 8.70
N ILE A 439 22.99 -25.03 7.87
CA ILE A 439 22.34 -26.03 6.99
C ILE A 439 23.28 -26.44 5.85
N VAL A 440 24.18 -25.56 5.42
CA VAL A 440 25.02 -25.76 4.24
C VAL A 440 26.50 -26.05 4.55
N GLU A 441 26.87 -26.01 5.84
CA GLU A 441 28.14 -26.53 6.36
C GLU A 441 28.14 -28.07 6.31
#